data_592626d6a2edb7962010a1b2ebad5ee6
#
_entry.id   592626d6a2edb7962010a1b2ebad5ee6
#
_cell.length_a   1.000
_cell.length_b   1.000
_cell.length_c   1.000
_cell.angle_alpha   90.00
_cell.angle_beta   90.00
_cell.angle_gamma   90.00
#
_symmetry.space_group_name_H-M   'P 1'
#
loop_
_entity.id
_entity.type
_entity.pdbx_description
1 polymer ?
#
loop_
_entity_poly.entity_id
_entity_poly.type
_entity_poly.pdbx_seq_one_letter_code
_entity_poly.pdbx_strand_id
1 'polypeptide(L)'
;MRELKILAVVVALTLITYWGVEPYAHHQMHPQVEAADFTFADVKKDVEDVTALQGDATNGEVLVTANCTACHSIESKGFLQLMDNASSGAAYGVTPPDLGSAGKLYDATYLAAFIKDPASASKVAHKFVDGKVHPMPSYNWMQPQEIADMVAYLKSIAPKEMTNKEVFTDACQRCHGIKYADMKGGSMAAFTANADIKHYMGKLPPDLSQYIKSRGHEYLETFINNPQKHLEGTAMPRVGLNEESQAQAITYLEEIGESKKAEREELGPKFLIYMVIFAIFGFLWKASKWRDVH
;
A
#
# COMPACT_ATOMS: atom_id res chain seq x y z
N MET A 1 -51.04 -10.73 -24.60
CA MET A 1 -50.17 -11.93 -24.59
C MET A 1 -48.77 -11.66 -25.11
N ARG A 2 -48.56 -10.81 -26.15
CA ARG A 2 -47.20 -10.49 -26.68
C ARG A 2 -46.35 -9.72 -25.65
N GLU A 3 -46.94 -8.73 -24.98
CA GLU A 3 -46.27 -7.92 -23.95
C GLU A 3 -45.83 -8.75 -22.75
N LEU A 4 -46.67 -9.74 -22.35
CA LEU A 4 -46.32 -10.61 -21.22
C LEU A 4 -45.13 -11.54 -21.55
N LYS A 5 -45.06 -12.00 -22.82
CA LYS A 5 -43.89 -12.79 -23.28
C LYS A 5 -42.60 -11.97 -23.30
N ILE A 6 -42.69 -10.69 -23.76
CA ILE A 6 -41.53 -9.78 -23.75
C ILE A 6 -41.09 -9.52 -22.32
N LEU A 7 -42.02 -9.22 -21.41
CA LEU A 7 -41.71 -9.02 -20.00
C LEU A 7 -41.04 -10.27 -19.38
N ALA A 8 -41.57 -11.46 -19.65
CA ALA A 8 -41.00 -12.71 -19.15
C ALA A 8 -39.56 -12.94 -19.65
N VAL A 9 -39.31 -12.62 -20.92
CA VAL A 9 -37.93 -12.73 -21.48
C VAL A 9 -37.00 -11.72 -20.84
N VAL A 10 -37.43 -10.46 -20.67
CA VAL A 10 -36.60 -9.42 -20.01
C VAL A 10 -36.28 -9.82 -18.58
N VAL A 11 -37.30 -10.26 -17.82
CA VAL A 11 -37.08 -10.73 -16.43
C VAL A 11 -36.12 -11.93 -16.41
N ALA A 12 -36.30 -12.91 -17.27
CA ALA A 12 -35.41 -14.07 -17.32
C ALA A 12 -33.97 -13.67 -17.65
N LEU A 13 -33.77 -12.79 -18.64
CA LEU A 13 -32.41 -12.31 -18.98
C LEU A 13 -31.79 -11.51 -17.81
N THR A 14 -32.57 -10.66 -17.14
CA THR A 14 -32.09 -9.92 -15.96
C THR A 14 -31.66 -10.88 -14.85
N LEU A 15 -32.46 -11.90 -14.57
CA LEU A 15 -32.14 -12.89 -13.53
C LEU A 15 -30.88 -13.71 -13.91
N ILE A 16 -30.75 -14.12 -15.15
CA ILE A 16 -29.55 -14.82 -15.65
C ILE A 16 -28.32 -13.93 -15.53
N THR A 17 -28.44 -12.66 -15.90
CA THR A 17 -27.34 -11.73 -15.79
C THR A 17 -26.94 -11.51 -14.33
N TYR A 18 -27.91 -11.26 -13.44
CA TYR A 18 -27.62 -10.92 -12.05
C TYR A 18 -27.16 -12.12 -11.20
N TRP A 19 -27.73 -13.32 -11.42
CA TRP A 19 -27.38 -14.51 -10.63
C TRP A 19 -26.40 -15.46 -11.32
N GLY A 20 -26.17 -15.29 -12.60
CA GLY A 20 -25.25 -16.15 -13.37
C GLY A 20 -24.02 -15.39 -13.84
N VAL A 21 -24.21 -14.38 -14.69
CA VAL A 21 -23.08 -13.70 -15.34
C VAL A 21 -22.31 -12.83 -14.35
N GLU A 22 -22.99 -12.08 -13.52
CA GLU A 22 -22.32 -11.17 -12.56
C GLU A 22 -21.48 -11.93 -11.52
N PRO A 23 -21.96 -12.96 -10.79
CA PRO A 23 -21.13 -13.67 -9.84
C PRO A 23 -19.95 -14.38 -10.50
N TYR A 24 -20.14 -14.91 -11.70
CA TYR A 24 -19.05 -15.51 -12.47
C TYR A 24 -17.99 -14.46 -12.86
N ALA A 25 -18.41 -13.34 -13.40
CA ALA A 25 -17.50 -12.25 -13.77
C ALA A 25 -16.77 -11.68 -12.55
N HIS A 26 -17.50 -11.48 -11.45
CA HIS A 26 -16.93 -11.01 -10.18
C HIS A 26 -15.85 -11.96 -9.68
N HIS A 27 -16.11 -13.26 -9.65
CA HIS A 27 -15.13 -14.27 -9.22
C HIS A 27 -13.90 -14.31 -10.13
N GLN A 28 -14.05 -14.10 -11.44
CA GLN A 28 -12.90 -14.04 -12.36
C GLN A 28 -12.10 -12.74 -12.23
N MET A 29 -12.78 -11.63 -11.99
CA MET A 29 -12.13 -10.30 -11.88
C MET A 29 -11.55 -10.06 -10.49
N HIS A 30 -12.12 -10.68 -9.47
CA HIS A 30 -11.69 -10.58 -8.07
C HIS A 30 -11.41 -11.99 -7.51
N PRO A 31 -10.33 -12.65 -7.98
CA PRO A 31 -9.95 -13.94 -7.41
C PRO A 31 -9.68 -13.77 -5.92
N GLN A 32 -10.05 -14.78 -5.12
CA GLN A 32 -9.75 -14.79 -3.70
C GLN A 32 -8.23 -14.68 -3.51
N VAL A 33 -7.80 -13.66 -2.79
CA VAL A 33 -6.41 -13.48 -2.38
C VAL A 33 -6.26 -13.98 -0.95
N GLU A 34 -5.15 -14.64 -0.65
CA GLU A 34 -4.86 -15.01 0.73
C GLU A 34 -4.70 -13.74 1.57
N ALA A 35 -5.17 -13.80 2.81
CA ALA A 35 -5.04 -12.70 3.75
C ALA A 35 -3.57 -12.27 3.93
N ALA A 36 -3.36 -10.99 4.21
CA ALA A 36 -2.04 -10.45 4.53
C ALA A 36 -1.49 -11.10 5.81
N ASP A 37 -0.20 -11.42 5.80
CA ASP A 37 0.49 -11.97 6.98
C ASP A 37 1.22 -10.86 7.74
N PHE A 38 0.55 -10.30 8.75
CA PHE A 38 1.15 -9.31 9.65
C PHE A 38 2.00 -9.93 10.78
N THR A 39 2.08 -11.25 10.84
CA THR A 39 3.02 -11.92 11.76
C THR A 39 4.41 -12.06 11.16
N PHE A 40 4.54 -11.80 9.85
CA PHE A 40 5.78 -11.94 9.09
C PHE A 40 6.46 -13.29 9.33
N ALA A 41 5.65 -14.36 9.35
CA ALA A 41 6.08 -15.72 9.72
C ALA A 41 7.25 -16.24 8.88
N ASP A 42 7.35 -15.79 7.63
CA ASP A 42 8.39 -16.18 6.69
C ASP A 42 9.79 -15.64 7.06
N VAL A 43 9.86 -14.44 7.64
CA VAL A 43 11.15 -13.83 8.11
C VAL A 43 11.36 -13.97 9.61
N LYS A 44 10.33 -14.35 10.36
CA LYS A 44 10.39 -14.51 11.82
C LYS A 44 11.48 -15.49 12.25
N LYS A 45 11.63 -16.59 11.51
CA LYS A 45 12.64 -17.62 11.80
C LYS A 45 14.07 -17.08 11.74
N ASP A 46 14.31 -16.11 10.86
CA ASP A 46 15.64 -15.53 10.64
C ASP A 46 16.06 -14.56 11.74
N VAL A 47 15.09 -14.13 12.59
CA VAL A 47 15.27 -13.16 13.67
C VAL A 47 14.65 -13.62 14.99
N GLU A 48 14.39 -14.90 15.16
CA GLU A 48 13.85 -15.45 16.40
C GLU A 48 14.77 -15.18 17.58
N ASP A 49 16.07 -15.23 17.34
CA ASP A 49 17.14 -14.88 18.27
C ASP A 49 17.12 -13.40 18.70
N VAL A 50 16.68 -12.50 17.82
CA VAL A 50 16.53 -11.07 18.08
C VAL A 50 15.22 -10.76 18.80
N THR A 51 14.12 -11.30 18.28
CA THR A 51 12.77 -10.98 18.77
C THR A 51 12.44 -11.56 20.14
N ALA A 52 13.21 -12.55 20.60
CA ALA A 52 13.12 -13.10 21.93
C ALA A 52 13.81 -12.22 23.00
N LEU A 53 14.60 -11.23 22.59
CA LEU A 53 15.36 -10.37 23.48
C LEU A 53 14.61 -9.09 23.83
N GLN A 54 14.86 -8.59 25.02
CA GLN A 54 14.44 -7.26 25.41
C GLN A 54 15.54 -6.26 25.02
N GLY A 55 15.23 -5.34 24.10
CA GLY A 55 16.17 -4.32 23.65
C GLY A 55 16.31 -3.17 24.66
N ASP A 56 17.53 -2.63 24.76
CA ASP A 56 17.85 -1.40 25.50
C ASP A 56 17.88 -0.20 24.54
N ALA A 57 16.91 0.70 24.67
CA ALA A 57 16.81 1.89 23.83
C ALA A 57 18.01 2.85 24.01
N THR A 58 18.65 2.87 25.18
CA THR A 58 19.83 3.73 25.44
C THR A 58 21.05 3.24 24.65
N ASN A 59 21.30 1.95 24.66
CA ASN A 59 22.36 1.36 23.83
C ASN A 59 21.99 1.46 22.34
N GLY A 60 20.70 1.26 22.01
CA GLY A 60 20.17 1.41 20.66
C GLY A 60 20.40 2.80 20.06
N GLU A 61 20.29 3.87 20.84
CA GLU A 61 20.61 5.23 20.39
C GLU A 61 22.06 5.34 19.92
N VAL A 62 23.00 4.80 20.68
CA VAL A 62 24.42 4.81 20.32
C VAL A 62 24.64 4.03 19.03
N LEU A 63 24.06 2.82 18.92
CA LEU A 63 24.20 1.96 17.76
C LEU A 63 23.59 2.57 16.49
N VAL A 64 22.38 3.11 16.58
CA VAL A 64 21.70 3.75 15.44
C VAL A 64 22.43 5.01 15.01
N THR A 65 22.87 5.85 15.96
CA THR A 65 23.67 7.05 15.63
C THR A 65 24.97 6.69 14.93
N ALA A 66 25.67 5.67 15.40
CA ALA A 66 26.95 5.27 14.82
C ALA A 66 26.84 4.61 13.44
N ASN A 67 25.77 3.83 13.19
CA ASN A 67 25.69 2.97 12.01
C ASN A 67 24.66 3.45 10.95
N CYS A 68 23.65 4.23 11.33
CA CYS A 68 22.56 4.56 10.43
C CYS A 68 22.58 6.02 9.94
N THR A 69 23.07 6.97 10.74
CA THR A 69 23.01 8.41 10.42
C THR A 69 23.97 8.84 9.31
N ALA A 70 24.87 7.97 8.87
CA ALA A 70 25.62 8.20 7.64
C ALA A 70 24.70 8.38 6.41
N CYS A 71 23.60 7.64 6.36
CA CYS A 71 22.64 7.63 5.27
C CYS A 71 21.24 8.12 5.66
N HIS A 72 20.82 7.92 6.90
CA HIS A 72 19.48 8.24 7.38
C HIS A 72 19.47 9.46 8.28
N SER A 73 18.47 10.32 8.12
CA SER A 73 18.13 11.33 9.11
C SER A 73 17.28 10.77 10.25
N ILE A 74 17.29 11.44 11.38
CA ILE A 74 16.33 11.32 12.46
C ILE A 74 16.00 12.76 12.86
N GLU A 75 15.19 13.42 12.04
CA GLU A 75 14.93 14.86 12.15
C GLU A 75 14.33 15.24 13.51
N SER A 76 13.47 14.37 14.05
CA SER A 76 12.87 14.53 15.39
C SER A 76 13.90 14.60 16.54
N LYS A 77 15.14 14.13 16.30
CA LYS A 77 16.27 14.14 17.24
C LYS A 77 17.39 15.09 16.82
N GLY A 78 17.22 15.80 15.70
CA GLY A 78 18.21 16.72 15.17
C GLY A 78 19.38 16.05 14.43
N PHE A 79 19.29 14.76 14.15
CA PHE A 79 20.29 14.07 13.34
C PHE A 79 19.95 14.24 11.85
N LEU A 80 20.82 14.92 11.12
CA LEU A 80 20.78 14.99 9.67
C LEU A 80 21.72 13.94 9.09
N GLN A 81 21.34 13.31 7.97
CA GLN A 81 22.21 12.36 7.27
C GLN A 81 23.49 13.05 6.75
N LEU A 82 24.60 12.32 6.76
CA LEU A 82 25.87 12.82 6.23
C LEU A 82 25.88 12.88 4.70
N MET A 83 25.27 11.87 4.03
CA MET A 83 25.10 11.84 2.58
C MET A 83 23.79 12.52 2.22
N ASP A 84 23.84 13.61 1.47
CA ASP A 84 22.64 14.32 1.02
C ASP A 84 21.78 13.48 0.06
N ASN A 85 20.48 13.81 -0.02
CA ASN A 85 19.52 13.07 -0.82
C ASN A 85 19.81 13.08 -2.32
N ALA A 86 20.44 14.14 -2.86
CA ALA A 86 20.79 14.20 -4.27
C ALA A 86 21.92 13.24 -4.59
N SER A 87 22.94 13.18 -3.74
CA SER A 87 24.05 12.24 -3.87
C SER A 87 23.58 10.78 -3.71
N SER A 88 22.71 10.51 -2.75
CA SER A 88 22.11 9.18 -2.57
C SER A 88 21.23 8.78 -3.78
N GLY A 89 20.44 9.72 -4.28
CA GLY A 89 19.61 9.51 -5.47
C GLY A 89 20.44 9.20 -6.72
N ALA A 90 21.53 9.93 -6.94
CA ALA A 90 22.43 9.70 -8.07
C ALA A 90 23.16 8.35 -7.98
N ALA A 91 23.59 7.96 -6.76
CA ALA A 91 24.35 6.73 -6.56
C ALA A 91 23.46 5.48 -6.60
N TYR A 92 22.28 5.53 -6.01
CA TYR A 92 21.45 4.36 -5.74
C TYR A 92 20.07 4.40 -6.41
N GLY A 93 19.70 5.48 -7.10
CA GLY A 93 18.35 5.66 -7.65
C GLY A 93 17.25 5.77 -6.60
N VAL A 94 17.61 5.84 -5.31
CA VAL A 94 16.70 5.94 -4.17
C VAL A 94 17.34 6.80 -3.08
N THR A 95 16.48 7.45 -2.28
CA THR A 95 16.92 8.22 -1.11
C THR A 95 16.60 7.44 0.17
N PRO A 96 17.48 7.46 1.19
CA PRO A 96 17.19 6.86 2.49
C PRO A 96 15.98 7.54 3.15
N PRO A 97 15.09 6.82 3.87
CA PRO A 97 14.05 7.43 4.68
C PRO A 97 14.60 8.08 5.94
N ASP A 98 13.87 9.06 6.47
CA ASP A 98 14.00 9.46 7.86
C ASP A 98 13.56 8.30 8.77
N LEU A 99 14.28 8.07 9.87
CA LEU A 99 14.01 6.97 10.79
C LEU A 99 13.11 7.36 11.97
N GLY A 100 12.73 8.64 12.07
CA GLY A 100 11.94 9.14 13.20
C GLY A 100 10.56 8.46 13.34
N SER A 101 9.95 8.04 12.24
CA SER A 101 8.66 7.34 12.23
C SER A 101 8.78 5.81 12.12
N ALA A 102 9.98 5.27 11.92
CA ALA A 102 10.18 3.85 11.59
C ALA A 102 9.58 2.89 12.63
N GLY A 103 9.72 3.20 13.91
CA GLY A 103 9.18 2.37 15.01
C GLY A 103 7.66 2.36 15.13
N LYS A 104 6.95 3.35 14.54
CA LYS A 104 5.49 3.39 14.44
C LYS A 104 5.00 2.69 13.19
N LEU A 105 5.68 2.86 12.07
CA LEU A 105 5.25 2.38 10.76
C LEU A 105 5.43 0.88 10.59
N TYR A 106 6.60 0.35 10.96
CA TYR A 106 6.99 -1.01 10.62
C TYR A 106 6.74 -2.00 11.75
N ASP A 107 6.41 -3.24 11.37
CA ASP A 107 6.39 -4.34 12.33
C ASP A 107 7.80 -4.60 12.90
N ALA A 108 7.88 -4.93 14.18
CA ALA A 108 9.16 -5.11 14.86
C ALA A 108 9.96 -6.31 14.35
N THR A 109 9.28 -7.40 14.02
CA THR A 109 9.91 -8.61 13.47
C THR A 109 10.47 -8.31 12.09
N TYR A 110 9.67 -7.64 11.26
CA TYR A 110 10.12 -7.19 9.95
C TYR A 110 11.29 -6.20 10.05
N LEU A 111 11.21 -5.21 10.94
CA LEU A 111 12.26 -4.21 11.12
C LEU A 111 13.59 -4.85 11.53
N ALA A 112 13.56 -5.81 12.45
CA ALA A 112 14.74 -6.60 12.84
C ALA A 112 15.33 -7.39 11.65
N ALA A 113 14.45 -8.06 10.89
CA ALA A 113 14.86 -8.81 9.71
C ALA A 113 15.43 -7.90 8.62
N PHE A 114 14.83 -6.71 8.43
CA PHE A 114 15.30 -5.74 7.47
C PHE A 114 16.66 -5.14 7.82
N ILE A 115 16.89 -4.85 9.10
CA ILE A 115 18.24 -4.41 9.56
C ILE A 115 19.24 -5.52 9.31
N LYS A 116 18.93 -6.77 9.64
CA LYS A 116 19.83 -7.92 9.48
C LYS A 116 20.16 -8.21 8.01
N ASP A 117 19.13 -8.28 7.14
CA ASP A 117 19.28 -8.48 5.68
C ASP A 117 18.16 -7.79 4.91
N PRO A 118 18.38 -6.53 4.46
CA PRO A 118 17.34 -5.74 3.81
C PRO A 118 16.87 -6.32 2.47
N ALA A 119 17.74 -6.96 1.70
CA ALA A 119 17.38 -7.52 0.40
C ALA A 119 16.46 -8.75 0.53
N SER A 120 16.75 -9.62 1.50
CA SER A 120 15.94 -10.81 1.81
C SER A 120 14.60 -10.41 2.45
N ALA A 121 14.63 -9.57 3.48
CA ALA A 121 13.42 -9.18 4.20
C ALA A 121 12.40 -8.47 3.29
N SER A 122 12.86 -7.60 2.40
CA SER A 122 12.04 -6.90 1.43
C SER A 122 11.68 -7.72 0.18
N LYS A 123 12.18 -8.96 0.08
CA LYS A 123 11.94 -9.90 -1.03
C LYS A 123 12.37 -9.39 -2.39
N VAL A 124 13.40 -8.58 -2.45
CA VAL A 124 13.94 -8.02 -3.70
C VAL A 124 15.37 -8.49 -4.01
N ALA A 125 15.85 -9.53 -3.34
CA ALA A 125 17.20 -10.09 -3.56
C ALA A 125 17.49 -10.41 -5.04
N HIS A 126 16.46 -10.84 -5.79
CA HIS A 126 16.54 -11.10 -7.23
C HIS A 126 16.90 -9.86 -8.08
N LYS A 127 16.80 -8.64 -7.51
CA LYS A 127 17.19 -7.38 -8.18
C LYS A 127 18.67 -7.05 -7.99
N PHE A 128 19.30 -7.65 -6.99
CA PHE A 128 20.67 -7.37 -6.58
C PHE A 128 21.59 -8.54 -6.91
N VAL A 129 21.67 -8.82 -8.21
CA VAL A 129 22.53 -9.83 -8.83
C VAL A 129 23.54 -9.14 -9.76
N ASP A 130 24.51 -9.86 -10.27
CA ASP A 130 25.50 -9.38 -11.25
C ASP A 130 26.26 -8.12 -10.79
N GLY A 131 26.63 -8.09 -9.49
CA GLY A 131 27.40 -6.98 -8.90
C GLY A 131 26.56 -5.79 -8.44
N LYS A 132 25.24 -5.78 -8.63
CA LYS A 132 24.36 -4.82 -7.97
C LYS A 132 24.26 -5.12 -6.48
N VAL A 133 24.33 -4.10 -5.66
CA VAL A 133 24.18 -4.19 -4.21
C VAL A 133 22.92 -3.48 -3.75
N HIS A 134 22.31 -3.98 -2.68
CA HIS A 134 21.19 -3.27 -2.05
C HIS A 134 21.69 -1.93 -1.49
N PRO A 135 20.94 -0.80 -1.61
CA PRO A 135 21.38 0.51 -1.13
C PRO A 135 21.72 0.52 0.37
N MET A 136 20.89 -0.14 1.18
CA MET A 136 21.18 -0.35 2.59
C MET A 136 22.05 -1.61 2.74
N PRO A 137 23.20 -1.53 3.42
CA PRO A 137 24.02 -2.69 3.70
C PRO A 137 23.34 -3.64 4.69
N SER A 138 23.75 -4.91 4.66
CA SER A 138 23.33 -5.91 5.64
C SER A 138 24.11 -5.75 6.95
N TYR A 139 23.40 -5.83 8.06
CA TYR A 139 23.99 -5.82 9.42
C TYR A 139 23.96 -7.21 10.08
N ASN A 140 24.01 -8.28 9.27
CA ASN A 140 24.00 -9.67 9.74
C ASN A 140 25.23 -10.05 10.60
N TRP A 141 26.26 -9.21 10.63
CA TRP A 141 27.46 -9.34 11.46
C TRP A 141 27.25 -8.83 12.90
N MET A 142 26.14 -8.07 13.15
CA MET A 142 25.82 -7.60 14.49
C MET A 142 25.27 -8.72 15.37
N GLN A 143 25.49 -8.57 16.68
CA GLN A 143 24.93 -9.50 17.66
C GLN A 143 23.39 -9.31 17.72
N PRO A 144 22.62 -10.37 18.00
CA PRO A 144 21.16 -10.27 18.12
C PRO A 144 20.70 -9.20 19.11
N GLN A 145 21.40 -9.01 20.23
CA GLN A 145 21.08 -7.98 21.22
C GLN A 145 21.25 -6.57 20.65
N GLU A 146 22.28 -6.32 19.85
CA GLU A 146 22.50 -5.01 19.23
C GLU A 146 21.36 -4.63 18.28
N ILE A 147 20.85 -5.58 17.48
CA ILE A 147 19.71 -5.36 16.61
C ILE A 147 18.43 -5.13 17.44
N ALA A 148 18.22 -5.89 18.53
CA ALA A 148 17.09 -5.70 19.42
C ALA A 148 17.11 -4.30 20.07
N ASP A 149 18.29 -3.82 20.48
CA ASP A 149 18.48 -2.49 21.05
C ASP A 149 18.16 -1.38 20.03
N MET A 150 18.63 -1.54 18.79
CA MET A 150 18.32 -0.59 17.69
C MET A 150 16.80 -0.52 17.43
N VAL A 151 16.11 -1.66 17.38
CA VAL A 151 14.64 -1.71 17.21
C VAL A 151 13.94 -1.05 18.40
N ALA A 152 14.40 -1.29 19.63
CA ALA A 152 13.85 -0.66 20.83
C ALA A 152 14.02 0.86 20.80
N TYR A 153 15.17 1.37 20.37
CA TYR A 153 15.39 2.80 20.20
C TYR A 153 14.46 3.41 19.16
N LEU A 154 14.38 2.83 17.95
CA LEU A 154 13.50 3.32 16.91
C LEU A 154 12.04 3.37 17.36
N LYS A 155 11.59 2.38 18.12
CA LYS A 155 10.25 2.40 18.75
C LYS A 155 10.10 3.52 19.79
N SER A 156 11.13 3.76 20.59
CA SER A 156 11.09 4.76 21.66
C SER A 156 10.99 6.20 21.16
N ILE A 157 11.54 6.49 19.99
CA ILE A 157 11.54 7.83 19.38
C ILE A 157 10.35 8.08 18.44
N ALA A 158 9.65 7.03 18.08
CA ALA A 158 8.54 7.10 17.14
C ALA A 158 7.37 7.94 17.69
N PRO A 159 6.64 8.68 16.83
CA PRO A 159 5.45 9.41 17.23
C PRO A 159 4.38 8.43 17.72
N LYS A 160 3.59 8.86 18.72
CA LYS A 160 2.48 8.04 19.25
C LYS A 160 1.36 7.86 18.23
N GLU A 161 1.07 8.90 17.48
CA GLU A 161 0.00 8.95 16.49
C GLU A 161 0.53 9.57 15.20
N MET A 162 0.01 9.10 14.08
CA MET A 162 0.25 9.64 12.76
C MET A 162 -1.08 9.67 11.99
N THR A 163 -1.29 10.70 11.21
CA THR A 163 -2.42 10.79 10.29
C THR A 163 -2.24 9.84 9.10
N ASN A 164 -3.33 9.45 8.43
CA ASN A 164 -3.30 8.61 7.22
C ASN A 164 -2.35 9.18 6.15
N LYS A 165 -2.35 10.51 6.01
CA LYS A 165 -1.47 11.22 5.07
C LYS A 165 0.00 11.10 5.44
N GLU A 166 0.35 11.28 6.72
CA GLU A 166 1.73 11.16 7.19
C GLU A 166 2.26 9.74 7.02
N VAL A 167 1.45 8.73 7.39
CA VAL A 167 1.79 7.32 7.14
C VAL A 167 2.05 7.06 5.66
N PHE A 168 1.17 7.55 4.77
CA PHE A 168 1.37 7.40 3.33
C PHE A 168 2.63 8.13 2.85
N THR A 169 2.87 9.34 3.36
CA THR A 169 4.05 10.14 2.99
C THR A 169 5.33 9.41 3.32
N ASP A 170 5.46 8.90 4.52
CA ASP A 170 6.69 8.27 5.00
C ASP A 170 6.90 6.86 4.40
N ALA A 171 5.82 6.11 4.23
CA ALA A 171 5.90 4.73 3.75
C ALA A 171 5.91 4.61 2.22
N CYS A 172 5.11 5.39 1.50
CA CYS A 172 4.78 5.18 0.10
C CYS A 172 5.24 6.31 -0.83
N GLN A 173 5.13 7.58 -0.40
CA GLN A 173 5.41 8.75 -1.25
C GLN A 173 6.89 8.81 -1.69
N ARG A 174 7.79 8.14 -1.00
CA ARG A 174 9.18 8.03 -1.44
C ARG A 174 9.30 7.51 -2.87
N CYS A 175 8.41 6.61 -3.27
CA CYS A 175 8.37 6.00 -4.59
C CYS A 175 7.16 6.40 -5.40
N HIS A 176 5.99 6.53 -4.77
CA HIS A 176 4.71 6.70 -5.44
C HIS A 176 4.17 8.13 -5.31
N GLY A 177 3.61 8.64 -6.41
CA GLY A 177 2.83 9.87 -6.41
C GLY A 177 1.33 9.62 -6.40
N ILE A 178 0.58 10.65 -6.04
CA ILE A 178 -0.87 10.71 -6.16
C ILE A 178 -1.23 12.02 -6.85
N LYS A 179 -1.48 11.98 -8.15
CA LYS A 179 -1.83 13.19 -8.94
C LYS A 179 -3.07 13.88 -8.42
N TYR A 180 -4.06 13.12 -7.94
CA TYR A 180 -5.31 13.69 -7.42
C TYR A 180 -5.13 14.50 -6.12
N ALA A 181 -4.02 14.32 -5.42
CA ALA A 181 -3.64 15.08 -4.24
C ALA A 181 -2.46 16.04 -4.49
N ASP A 182 -2.08 16.30 -5.75
CA ASP A 182 -0.90 17.06 -6.14
C ASP A 182 0.42 16.55 -5.50
N MET A 183 0.41 15.30 -5.04
CA MET A 183 1.60 14.66 -4.48
C MET A 183 2.45 14.08 -5.62
N LYS A 184 3.57 14.72 -5.87
CA LYS A 184 4.55 14.22 -6.84
C LYS A 184 5.14 12.90 -6.35
N GLY A 185 5.40 11.98 -7.25
CA GLY A 185 6.07 10.72 -6.96
C GLY A 185 7.46 10.96 -6.42
N GLY A 186 7.55 10.68 -5.16
CA GLY A 186 8.74 10.57 -4.37
C GLY A 186 9.45 11.85 -3.97
N SER A 187 9.89 11.90 -2.73
CA SER A 187 11.11 12.60 -2.38
C SER A 187 12.25 12.16 -3.32
N MET A 188 12.22 10.91 -3.80
CA MET A 188 13.08 10.43 -4.88
C MET A 188 13.00 11.28 -6.14
N ALA A 189 11.81 11.60 -6.63
CA ALA A 189 11.63 12.40 -7.84
C ALA A 189 12.08 13.86 -7.67
N ALA A 190 12.19 14.36 -6.45
CA ALA A 190 12.77 15.68 -6.18
C ALA A 190 14.29 15.70 -6.28
N PHE A 191 14.93 14.56 -5.99
CA PHE A 191 16.40 14.43 -5.90
C PHE A 191 17.01 13.46 -6.91
N THR A 192 16.18 12.66 -7.60
CA THR A 192 16.65 11.63 -8.53
C THR A 192 15.91 11.75 -9.86
N ALA A 193 16.64 11.79 -10.96
CA ALA A 193 16.01 11.77 -12.28
C ALA A 193 15.28 10.46 -12.52
N ASN A 194 14.13 10.51 -13.22
CA ASN A 194 13.36 9.32 -13.58
C ASN A 194 14.20 8.27 -14.34
N ALA A 195 15.21 8.71 -15.09
CA ALA A 195 16.13 7.82 -15.80
C ALA A 195 16.95 6.96 -14.81
N ASP A 196 17.45 7.56 -13.74
CA ASP A 196 18.25 6.87 -12.72
C ASP A 196 17.40 5.92 -11.90
N ILE A 197 16.20 6.34 -11.51
CA ILE A 197 15.21 5.46 -10.84
C ILE A 197 14.92 4.25 -11.74
N LYS A 198 14.63 4.48 -13.02
CA LYS A 198 14.33 3.40 -13.97
C LYS A 198 15.55 2.48 -14.18
N HIS A 199 16.73 3.04 -14.23
CA HIS A 199 17.96 2.26 -14.38
C HIS A 199 18.18 1.36 -13.17
N TYR A 200 18.03 1.89 -11.96
CA TYR A 200 18.25 1.15 -10.73
C TYR A 200 17.13 0.16 -10.40
N MET A 201 15.88 0.63 -10.43
CA MET A 201 14.70 -0.17 -10.06
C MET A 201 14.19 -1.04 -11.23
N GLY A 202 14.56 -0.74 -12.48
CA GLY A 202 14.08 -1.39 -13.69
C GLY A 202 12.75 -0.85 -14.22
N LYS A 203 11.93 -0.20 -13.40
CA LYS A 203 10.67 0.46 -13.76
C LYS A 203 10.45 1.69 -12.88
N LEU A 204 9.62 2.62 -13.37
CA LEU A 204 9.13 3.72 -12.55
C LEU A 204 7.93 3.26 -11.72
N PRO A 205 7.84 3.69 -10.45
CA PRO A 205 6.66 3.46 -9.63
C PRO A 205 5.42 4.12 -10.29
N PRO A 206 4.27 3.43 -10.32
CA PRO A 206 3.05 4.00 -10.87
C PRO A 206 2.45 5.06 -9.94
N ASP A 207 1.64 5.96 -10.52
CA ASP A 207 0.76 6.86 -9.79
C ASP A 207 -0.39 6.08 -9.13
N LEU A 208 -0.66 6.35 -7.86
CA LEU A 208 -1.62 5.57 -7.07
C LEU A 208 -3.04 6.16 -7.03
N SER A 209 -3.31 7.28 -7.71
CA SER A 209 -4.59 8.01 -7.66
C SER A 209 -5.84 7.15 -7.86
N GLN A 210 -5.75 6.08 -8.65
CA GLN A 210 -6.89 5.23 -8.99
C GLN A 210 -6.73 3.76 -8.57
N TYR A 211 -5.67 3.42 -7.85
CA TYR A 211 -5.40 2.02 -7.52
C TYR A 211 -6.47 1.40 -6.62
N ILE A 212 -7.03 2.17 -5.68
CA ILE A 212 -8.12 1.69 -4.81
C ILE A 212 -9.36 1.29 -5.64
N LYS A 213 -9.70 2.06 -6.68
CA LYS A 213 -10.83 1.75 -7.57
C LYS A 213 -10.57 0.57 -8.50
N SER A 214 -9.35 0.47 -9.01
CA SER A 214 -9.01 -0.53 -10.02
C SER A 214 -8.68 -1.90 -9.43
N ARG A 215 -8.23 -1.95 -8.17
CA ARG A 215 -7.77 -3.19 -7.52
C ARG A 215 -8.58 -3.58 -6.30
N GLY A 216 -9.19 -2.62 -5.61
CA GLY A 216 -9.92 -2.84 -4.38
C GLY A 216 -9.02 -2.90 -3.15
N HIS A 217 -9.66 -2.85 -1.98
CA HIS A 217 -8.99 -2.82 -0.68
C HIS A 217 -8.21 -4.12 -0.39
N GLU A 218 -8.86 -5.26 -0.52
CA GLU A 218 -8.29 -6.57 -0.22
C GLU A 218 -7.03 -6.88 -1.05
N TYR A 219 -7.05 -6.54 -2.35
CA TYR A 219 -5.88 -6.71 -3.19
C TYR A 219 -4.72 -5.81 -2.74
N LEU A 220 -4.99 -4.55 -2.42
CA LEU A 220 -3.94 -3.63 -1.96
C LEU A 220 -3.33 -4.08 -0.65
N GLU A 221 -4.17 -4.56 0.29
CA GLU A 221 -3.71 -5.07 1.57
C GLU A 221 -2.70 -6.21 1.38
N THR A 222 -3.04 -7.20 0.60
CA THR A 222 -2.19 -8.35 0.36
C THR A 222 -0.98 -8.00 -0.51
N PHE A 223 -1.15 -7.12 -1.52
CA PHE A 223 -0.07 -6.68 -2.39
C PHE A 223 1.01 -5.88 -1.66
N ILE A 224 0.63 -4.92 -0.80
CA ILE A 224 1.58 -4.13 0.01
C ILE A 224 2.34 -5.04 0.97
N ASN A 225 1.63 -5.98 1.58
CA ASN A 225 2.21 -6.94 2.53
C ASN A 225 3.22 -7.89 1.84
N ASN A 226 2.91 -8.39 0.64
CA ASN A 226 3.79 -9.30 -0.09
C ASN A 226 3.70 -9.13 -1.62
N PRO A 227 4.34 -8.11 -2.22
CA PRO A 227 4.25 -7.84 -3.66
C PRO A 227 4.71 -8.98 -4.54
N GLN A 228 5.75 -9.72 -4.14
CA GLN A 228 6.31 -10.83 -4.93
C GLN A 228 5.34 -12.01 -5.08
N LYS A 229 4.43 -12.20 -4.13
CA LYS A 229 3.42 -13.27 -4.20
C LYS A 229 2.39 -13.00 -5.31
N HIS A 230 2.08 -11.73 -5.55
CA HIS A 230 1.07 -11.31 -6.54
C HIS A 230 1.68 -10.95 -7.89
N LEU A 231 2.92 -10.50 -7.90
CA LEU A 231 3.64 -10.10 -9.11
C LEU A 231 5.11 -10.47 -8.96
N GLU A 232 5.42 -11.70 -9.30
CA GLU A 232 6.78 -12.23 -9.26
C GLU A 232 7.75 -11.36 -10.09
N GLY A 233 8.91 -11.07 -9.54
CA GLY A 233 9.92 -10.22 -10.18
C GLY A 233 9.60 -8.72 -10.14
N THR A 234 8.56 -8.29 -9.43
CA THR A 234 8.27 -6.85 -9.28
C THR A 234 9.42 -6.12 -8.60
N ALA A 235 9.65 -4.85 -9.01
CA ALA A 235 10.61 -3.98 -8.36
C ALA A 235 10.10 -3.40 -7.02
N MET A 236 8.79 -3.51 -6.73
CA MET A 236 8.24 -3.05 -5.47
C MET A 236 8.71 -3.95 -4.35
N PRO A 237 9.41 -3.41 -3.33
CA PRO A 237 9.79 -4.18 -2.17
C PRO A 237 8.58 -4.46 -1.28
N ARG A 238 8.67 -5.51 -0.47
CA ARG A 238 7.82 -5.66 0.71
C ARG A 238 8.10 -4.49 1.65
N VAL A 239 7.09 -3.72 1.99
CA VAL A 239 7.27 -2.51 2.81
C VAL A 239 7.42 -2.84 4.29
N GLY A 240 6.73 -3.87 4.77
CA GLY A 240 6.84 -4.34 6.16
C GLY A 240 6.08 -3.50 7.17
N LEU A 241 5.03 -2.79 6.72
CA LEU A 241 4.16 -2.03 7.61
C LEU A 241 3.46 -2.97 8.59
N ASN A 242 3.24 -2.48 9.82
CA ASN A 242 2.32 -3.15 10.71
C ASN A 242 0.86 -2.98 10.22
N GLU A 243 -0.06 -3.74 10.77
CA GLU A 243 -1.46 -3.78 10.34
C GLU A 243 -2.12 -2.40 10.39
N GLU A 244 -1.93 -1.66 11.50
CA GLU A 244 -2.49 -0.32 11.68
C GLU A 244 -1.99 0.66 10.60
N SER A 245 -0.69 0.75 10.41
CA SER A 245 -0.08 1.66 9.45
C SER A 245 -0.43 1.30 8.00
N GLN A 246 -0.53 0.01 7.68
CA GLN A 246 -0.96 -0.41 6.35
C GLN A 246 -2.42 -0.05 6.09
N ALA A 247 -3.30 -0.25 7.06
CA ALA A 247 -4.71 0.17 6.98
C ALA A 247 -4.83 1.69 6.80
N GLN A 248 -4.06 2.49 7.54
CA GLN A 248 -4.01 3.95 7.39
C GLN A 248 -3.55 4.38 5.98
N ALA A 249 -2.52 3.74 5.44
CA ALA A 249 -2.03 4.03 4.08
C ALA A 249 -3.09 3.72 3.02
N ILE A 250 -3.81 2.60 3.14
CA ILE A 250 -4.89 2.23 2.22
C ILE A 250 -6.08 3.18 2.38
N THR A 251 -6.44 3.54 3.61
CA THR A 251 -7.50 4.52 3.90
C THR A 251 -7.19 5.87 3.23
N TYR A 252 -5.94 6.33 3.27
CA TYR A 252 -5.56 7.55 2.56
C TYR A 252 -5.75 7.44 1.05
N LEU A 253 -5.39 6.30 0.45
CA LEU A 253 -5.66 6.05 -0.97
C LEU A 253 -7.16 6.05 -1.29
N GLU A 254 -8.01 5.55 -0.38
CA GLU A 254 -9.46 5.58 -0.53
C GLU A 254 -10.01 7.00 -0.42
N GLU A 255 -9.58 7.78 0.56
CA GLU A 255 -9.96 9.19 0.74
C GLU A 255 -9.70 10.02 -0.53
N ILE A 256 -8.57 9.81 -1.18
CA ILE A 256 -8.21 10.54 -2.39
C ILE A 256 -8.83 9.93 -3.64
N GLY A 257 -8.73 8.61 -3.82
CA GLY A 257 -9.18 7.92 -5.03
C GLY A 257 -10.69 7.81 -5.13
N GLU A 258 -11.38 7.75 -4.01
CA GLU A 258 -12.84 7.65 -3.92
C GLU A 258 -13.49 8.80 -3.12
N SER A 259 -12.98 10.01 -3.25
CA SER A 259 -13.45 11.19 -2.51
C SER A 259 -14.97 11.44 -2.58
N LYS A 260 -15.66 10.89 -3.58
CA LYS A 260 -17.12 10.96 -3.77
C LYS A 260 -17.87 9.69 -3.37
N LYS A 261 -17.22 8.75 -2.69
CA LYS A 261 -17.84 7.48 -2.28
C LYS A 261 -19.06 7.71 -1.37
N ALA A 262 -18.89 8.49 -0.31
CA ALA A 262 -19.95 8.78 0.64
C ALA A 262 -21.18 9.46 -0.03
N GLU A 263 -20.94 10.47 -0.88
CA GLU A 263 -22.01 11.13 -1.63
C GLU A 263 -22.74 10.17 -2.58
N ARG A 264 -22.00 9.29 -3.25
CA ARG A 264 -22.55 8.28 -4.16
C ARG A 264 -23.39 7.25 -3.41
N GLU A 265 -22.94 6.77 -2.28
CA GLU A 265 -23.64 5.80 -1.44
C GLU A 265 -24.91 6.40 -0.83
N GLU A 266 -24.90 7.65 -0.43
CA GLU A 266 -26.08 8.37 0.05
C GLU A 266 -27.10 8.61 -1.08
N LEU A 267 -26.61 8.95 -2.27
CA LEU A 267 -27.47 9.26 -3.41
C LEU A 267 -28.09 8.00 -4.05
N GLY A 268 -27.41 6.87 -4.00
CA GLY A 268 -27.80 5.61 -4.64
C GLY A 268 -29.23 5.17 -4.31
N PRO A 269 -29.61 5.00 -3.04
CA PRO A 269 -30.98 4.63 -2.65
C PRO A 269 -32.02 5.67 -3.07
N LYS A 270 -31.70 6.96 -2.96
CA LYS A 270 -32.58 8.04 -3.38
C LYS A 270 -32.86 7.96 -4.89
N PHE A 271 -31.82 7.73 -5.69
CA PHE A 271 -31.93 7.57 -7.14
C PHE A 271 -32.81 6.36 -7.51
N LEU A 272 -32.66 5.23 -6.83
CA LEU A 272 -33.52 4.06 -7.04
C LEU A 272 -35.00 4.35 -6.74
N ILE A 273 -35.29 5.09 -5.67
CA ILE A 273 -36.64 5.51 -5.34
C ILE A 273 -37.23 6.39 -6.46
N TYR A 274 -36.47 7.36 -6.96
CA TYR A 274 -36.92 8.19 -8.10
C TYR A 274 -37.16 7.34 -9.35
N MET A 275 -36.31 6.38 -9.65
CA MET A 275 -36.50 5.47 -10.79
C MET A 275 -37.81 4.68 -10.67
N VAL A 276 -38.14 4.17 -9.49
CA VAL A 276 -39.41 3.47 -9.23
C VAL A 276 -40.61 4.41 -9.41
N ILE A 277 -40.55 5.63 -8.87
CA ILE A 277 -41.60 6.64 -9.04
C ILE A 277 -41.82 6.93 -10.53
N PHE A 278 -40.78 7.20 -11.29
CA PHE A 278 -40.88 7.45 -12.73
C PHE A 278 -41.40 6.24 -13.50
N ALA A 279 -41.03 5.03 -13.14
CA ALA A 279 -41.55 3.80 -13.74
C ALA A 279 -43.07 3.67 -13.50
N ILE A 280 -43.55 3.98 -12.29
CA ILE A 280 -45.01 4.00 -11.97
C ILE A 280 -45.72 5.04 -12.83
N PHE A 281 -45.23 6.28 -12.91
CA PHE A 281 -45.84 7.31 -13.76
C PHE A 281 -45.82 6.92 -15.22
N GLY A 282 -44.74 6.35 -15.74
CA GLY A 282 -44.65 5.84 -17.10
C GLY A 282 -45.67 4.74 -17.38
N PHE A 283 -45.86 3.83 -16.42
CA PHE A 283 -46.87 2.78 -16.51
C PHE A 283 -48.32 3.35 -16.52
N LEU A 284 -48.62 4.27 -15.62
CA LEU A 284 -49.92 4.93 -15.54
C LEU A 284 -50.24 5.72 -16.83
N TRP A 285 -49.24 6.44 -17.35
CA TRP A 285 -49.39 7.16 -18.62
C TRP A 285 -49.61 6.20 -19.77
N LYS A 286 -48.85 5.13 -19.87
CA LYS A 286 -49.08 4.06 -20.86
C LYS A 286 -50.48 3.51 -20.74
N ALA A 287 -50.92 3.11 -19.54
CA ALA A 287 -52.23 2.54 -19.30
C ALA A 287 -53.38 3.51 -19.71
N SER A 288 -53.23 4.81 -19.41
CA SER A 288 -54.18 5.84 -19.81
C SER A 288 -54.28 5.95 -21.33
N LYS A 289 -53.13 6.05 -22.03
CA LYS A 289 -53.14 6.22 -23.50
C LYS A 289 -53.61 4.99 -24.25
N TRP A 290 -53.31 3.79 -23.77
CA TRP A 290 -53.78 2.55 -24.42
C TRP A 290 -55.27 2.32 -24.22
N ARG A 291 -55.86 2.84 -23.16
CA ARG A 291 -57.30 2.79 -22.95
C ARG A 291 -58.06 3.64 -23.97
N ASP A 292 -57.44 4.72 -24.45
CA ASP A 292 -58.06 5.64 -25.45
C ASP A 292 -57.91 5.13 -26.90
N VAL A 293 -57.11 4.05 -27.12
CA VAL A 293 -56.81 3.48 -28.45
C VAL A 293 -57.58 2.16 -28.71
N HIS A 294 -58.11 1.53 -27.68
CA HIS A 294 -58.89 0.31 -27.72
C HIS A 294 -60.22 0.51 -27.02
#